data_84a161815a4b924d3f2a7cab2f537f73
#
_entry.id   84a161815a4b924d3f2a7cab2f537f73
#
_cell.length_a   1.000
_cell.length_b   1.000
_cell.length_c   1.000
_cell.angle_alpha   90.00
_cell.angle_beta   90.00
_cell.angle_gamma   90.00
#
_symmetry.space_group_name_H-M   'P 1'
#
loop_
_entity.id
_entity.type
_entity.pdbx_description
1 polymer ?
#
loop_
_entity_poly.entity_id
_entity_poly.type
_entity_poly.pdbx_seq_one_letter_code
_entity_poly.pdbx_strand_id
1 'polypeptide(L)'
;WEGPLDESPYLVPQEFGLRTDCRWFELIESATGRVFRIDAVDAPFHASAVHHLPSDLFRAVSDDELIRRDEVVVCLDTAHRGLGTASCGPDVAPAYRLAAGPYTLAYRRSLRPPPLPSSPPPPANTLSGSDGFG
;
A
#
# COMPACT_ATOMS: atom_id res chain seq x y z
N TRP A 1 -2.81 8.75 -2.94
CA TRP A 1 -3.44 7.64 -3.65
C TRP A 1 -4.13 6.71 -2.63
N GLU A 2 -5.32 6.25 -2.97
CA GLU A 2 -6.11 5.28 -2.22
C GLU A 2 -6.75 4.32 -3.24
N GLY A 3 -6.74 3.03 -2.94
CA GLY A 3 -7.28 2.00 -3.83
C GLY A 3 -6.88 0.60 -3.41
N PRO A 4 -7.34 -0.42 -4.15
CA PRO A 4 -6.93 -1.80 -3.93
C PRO A 4 -5.41 -1.95 -4.15
N LEU A 5 -4.86 -3.07 -3.67
CA LEU A 5 -3.49 -3.43 -4.00
C LEU A 5 -3.35 -3.63 -5.51
N ASP A 6 -2.22 -3.19 -6.06
CA ASP A 6 -1.94 -3.38 -7.48
C ASP A 6 -1.85 -4.87 -7.82
N GLU A 7 -2.32 -5.21 -9.01
CA GLU A 7 -2.07 -6.50 -9.65
C GLU A 7 -0.94 -6.36 -10.66
N SER A 8 -0.28 -7.47 -10.99
CA SER A 8 0.82 -7.44 -11.94
C SER A 8 0.32 -6.96 -13.32
N PRO A 9 0.86 -5.86 -13.86
CA PRO A 9 0.47 -5.36 -15.18
C PRO A 9 1.33 -5.94 -16.31
N TYR A 10 2.21 -6.88 -16.00
CA TYR A 10 3.26 -7.35 -16.92
C TYR A 10 3.05 -8.80 -17.33
N LEU A 11 3.22 -9.08 -18.63
CA LEU A 11 3.23 -10.46 -19.16
C LEU A 11 4.39 -11.28 -18.61
N VAL A 12 5.55 -10.65 -18.45
CA VAL A 12 6.71 -11.23 -17.77
C VAL A 12 6.77 -10.59 -16.38
N PRO A 13 6.61 -11.38 -15.32
CA PRO A 13 6.57 -10.86 -13.97
C PRO A 13 7.82 -10.08 -13.58
N GLN A 14 7.63 -8.95 -12.93
CA GLN A 14 8.66 -8.10 -12.36
C GLN A 14 8.08 -7.30 -11.19
N GLU A 15 8.92 -6.59 -10.45
CA GLU A 15 8.46 -5.73 -9.37
C GLU A 15 7.55 -4.61 -9.87
N PHE A 16 6.50 -4.33 -9.11
CA PHE A 16 5.48 -3.33 -9.43
C PHE A 16 4.88 -2.72 -8.16
N GLY A 17 4.01 -1.72 -8.32
CA GLY A 17 3.28 -1.12 -7.21
C GLY A 17 4.08 -0.14 -6.37
N LEU A 18 5.29 0.27 -6.79
CA LEU A 18 6.11 1.21 -6.04
C LEU A 18 5.45 2.60 -5.96
N ARG A 19 5.43 3.14 -4.74
CA ARG A 19 5.07 4.53 -4.42
C ARG A 19 6.29 5.21 -3.85
N THR A 20 6.67 6.36 -4.39
CA THR A 20 7.84 7.13 -3.98
C THR A 20 7.47 8.24 -3.00
N ASP A 21 8.46 8.68 -2.21
CA ASP A 21 8.35 9.82 -1.30
C ASP A 21 7.19 9.75 -0.32
N CYS A 22 6.91 8.54 0.16
CA CYS A 22 5.86 8.28 1.13
C CYS A 22 6.24 8.86 2.49
N ARG A 23 5.37 9.69 3.03
CA ARG A 23 5.45 10.18 4.41
C ARG A 23 4.74 9.26 5.38
N TRP A 24 3.79 8.51 4.87
CA TRP A 24 3.08 7.44 5.54
C TRP A 24 2.52 6.45 4.51
N PHE A 25 2.23 5.25 4.99
CA PHE A 25 1.64 4.18 4.20
C PHE A 25 0.66 3.41 5.09
N GLU A 26 -0.52 3.11 4.58
CA GLU A 26 -1.55 2.35 5.29
C GLU A 26 -2.03 1.17 4.47
N LEU A 27 -2.21 0.05 5.15
CA LEU A 27 -2.96 -1.10 4.67
C LEU A 27 -4.23 -1.25 5.51
N ILE A 28 -5.36 -1.34 4.84
CA ILE A 28 -6.66 -1.50 5.47
C ILE A 28 -7.17 -2.91 5.15
N GLU A 29 -7.41 -3.69 6.19
CA GLU A 29 -8.02 -5.01 6.04
C GLU A 29 -9.51 -4.85 5.75
N SER A 30 -9.93 -5.19 4.54
CA SER A 30 -11.30 -4.98 4.07
C SER A 30 -12.36 -5.68 4.92
N ALA A 31 -12.04 -6.87 5.46
CA ALA A 31 -12.98 -7.67 6.23
C ALA A 31 -13.27 -7.09 7.62
N THR A 32 -12.28 -6.47 8.26
CA THR A 32 -12.37 -6.02 9.66
C THR A 32 -12.27 -4.51 9.81
N GLY A 33 -11.75 -3.80 8.83
CA GLY A 33 -11.43 -2.38 8.92
C GLY A 33 -10.21 -2.08 9.79
N ARG A 34 -9.43 -3.08 10.19
CA ARG A 34 -8.15 -2.85 10.89
C ARG A 34 -7.18 -2.14 9.98
N VAL A 35 -6.41 -1.22 10.54
CA VAL A 35 -5.44 -0.42 9.79
C VAL A 35 -4.03 -0.68 10.31
N PHE A 36 -3.17 -1.16 9.44
CA PHE A 36 -1.73 -1.18 9.66
C PHE A 36 -1.12 0.06 9.02
N ARG A 37 -0.47 0.88 9.83
CA ARG A 37 0.13 2.15 9.39
C ARG A 37 1.61 2.18 9.65
N ILE A 38 2.34 2.72 8.68
CA ILE A 38 3.77 3.03 8.75
C ILE A 38 3.92 4.53 8.49
N ASP A 39 4.56 5.22 9.42
CA ASP A 39 4.90 6.64 9.32
C ASP A 39 6.40 6.79 9.14
N ALA A 40 6.83 7.62 8.20
CA ALA A 40 8.22 8.00 8.04
C ALA A 40 8.71 8.80 9.26
N VAL A 41 9.95 8.56 9.64
CA VAL A 41 10.67 9.36 10.64
C VAL A 41 11.85 9.99 9.93
N ASP A 42 12.01 11.30 10.08
CA ASP A 42 13.06 12.15 9.50
C ASP A 42 12.98 12.32 7.96
N ALA A 43 12.94 11.24 7.18
CA ALA A 43 12.91 11.29 5.72
C ALA A 43 11.82 10.42 5.14
N PRO A 44 11.21 10.79 3.99
CA PRO A 44 10.30 9.92 3.26
C PRO A 44 10.98 8.60 2.85
N PHE A 45 10.17 7.56 2.66
CA PHE A 45 10.58 6.28 2.14
C PHE A 45 9.82 5.95 0.85
N HIS A 46 10.27 4.96 0.12
CA HIS A 46 9.50 4.35 -0.95
C HIS A 46 8.81 3.10 -0.40
N ALA A 47 7.61 2.81 -0.87
CA ALA A 47 6.85 1.65 -0.41
C ALA A 47 6.16 0.94 -1.57
N SER A 48 6.10 -0.38 -1.48
CA SER A 48 5.20 -1.20 -2.27
C SER A 48 4.49 -2.22 -1.40
N ALA A 49 3.32 -2.66 -1.82
CA ALA A 49 2.57 -3.73 -1.17
C ALA A 49 1.89 -4.56 -2.25
N VAL A 50 2.23 -5.82 -2.31
CA VAL A 50 1.75 -6.76 -3.32
C VAL A 50 1.51 -8.13 -2.69
N HIS A 51 0.83 -9.02 -3.42
CA HIS A 51 0.57 -10.39 -2.96
C HIS A 51 1.61 -11.42 -3.43
N HIS A 52 2.82 -10.97 -3.75
CA HIS A 52 3.89 -11.82 -4.27
C HIS A 52 5.20 -11.51 -3.57
N LEU A 53 5.99 -12.52 -3.27
CA LEU A 53 7.39 -12.33 -2.87
C LEU A 53 8.23 -11.93 -4.08
N PRO A 54 9.33 -11.19 -3.91
CA PRO A 54 10.29 -10.96 -5.00
C PRO A 54 10.77 -12.24 -5.67
N SER A 55 10.90 -13.33 -4.89
CA SER A 55 11.27 -14.64 -5.43
C SER A 55 10.20 -15.28 -6.32
N ASP A 56 8.91 -14.98 -6.09
CA ASP A 56 7.83 -15.47 -6.94
C ASP A 56 7.89 -14.77 -8.29
N LEU A 57 8.03 -13.43 -8.26
CA LEU A 57 8.18 -12.61 -9.46
C LEU A 57 9.41 -13.01 -10.29
N PHE A 58 10.52 -13.32 -9.62
CA PHE A 58 11.75 -13.71 -10.29
C PHE A 58 11.69 -15.11 -10.95
N ARG A 59 10.92 -16.04 -10.38
CA ARG A 59 10.84 -17.43 -10.87
C ARG A 59 9.82 -17.61 -11.98
N ALA A 60 8.73 -16.86 -11.95
CA ALA A 60 7.68 -16.97 -12.93
C ALA A 60 8.15 -16.46 -14.29
N VAL A 61 7.89 -17.23 -15.33
CA VAL A 61 8.24 -16.88 -16.73
C VAL A 61 7.10 -16.10 -17.39
N SER A 62 5.87 -16.32 -16.90
CA SER A 62 4.68 -15.62 -17.37
C SER A 62 3.76 -15.30 -16.20
N ASP A 63 2.85 -14.37 -16.41
CA ASP A 63 1.87 -13.95 -15.39
C ASP A 63 0.98 -15.10 -14.93
N ASP A 64 0.67 -16.04 -15.82
CA ASP A 64 -0.13 -17.24 -15.51
C ASP A 64 0.52 -18.16 -14.46
N GLU A 65 1.82 -18.03 -14.25
CA GLU A 65 2.57 -18.79 -13.25
C GLU A 65 2.59 -18.12 -11.88
N LEU A 66 2.13 -16.85 -11.80
CA LEU A 66 2.08 -16.12 -10.55
C LEU A 66 0.90 -16.58 -9.68
N ILE A 67 1.24 -17.19 -8.55
CA ILE A 67 0.24 -17.57 -7.55
C ILE A 67 0.13 -16.43 -6.54
N ARG A 68 -1.05 -15.82 -6.49
CA ARG A 68 -1.37 -14.80 -5.49
C ARG A 68 -1.34 -15.41 -4.09
N ARG A 69 -0.58 -14.82 -3.19
CA ARG A 69 -0.52 -15.20 -1.77
C ARG A 69 -1.65 -14.56 -0.98
N ASP A 70 -2.03 -15.20 0.13
CA ASP A 70 -2.97 -14.61 1.09
C ASP A 70 -2.32 -13.44 1.85
N GLU A 71 -1.00 -13.53 2.08
CA GLU A 71 -0.23 -12.48 2.74
C GLU A 71 0.02 -11.30 1.82
N VAL A 72 0.11 -10.13 2.43
CA VAL A 72 0.60 -8.91 1.77
C VAL A 72 2.08 -8.74 2.08
N VAL A 73 2.89 -8.71 1.04
CA VAL A 73 4.32 -8.45 1.12
C VAL A 73 4.53 -6.95 0.98
N VAL A 74 5.09 -6.33 2.02
CA VAL A 74 5.39 -4.89 2.05
C VAL A 74 6.89 -4.70 1.94
N CYS A 75 7.33 -3.92 0.95
CA CYS A 75 8.70 -3.46 0.83
C CYS A 75 8.79 -1.98 1.23
N LEU A 76 9.84 -1.64 1.98
CA LEU A 76 10.16 -0.27 2.38
C LEU A 76 11.60 0.03 2.01
N ASP A 77 11.82 1.04 1.20
CA ASP A 77 13.14 1.40 0.68
C ASP A 77 13.49 2.85 1.04
N THR A 78 14.74 3.08 1.39
CA THR A 78 15.28 4.43 1.64
C THR A 78 15.58 5.17 0.36
N ALA A 79 15.94 4.43 -0.68
CA ALA A 79 16.31 4.95 -1.97
C ALA A 79 16.10 3.89 -3.04
N HIS A 80 15.82 4.32 -4.24
CA HIS A 80 15.54 3.44 -5.37
C HIS A 80 16.25 3.95 -6.62
N ARG A 81 16.90 3.03 -7.35
CA ARG A 81 17.44 3.35 -8.67
C ARG A 81 16.33 3.18 -9.70
N GLY A 82 16.28 4.05 -10.70
CA GLY A 82 15.25 4.01 -11.75
C GLY A 82 15.10 2.61 -12.35
N LEU A 83 13.86 2.12 -12.39
CA LEU A 83 13.51 0.82 -12.95
C LEU A 83 13.50 0.88 -14.48
N GLY A 84 13.93 -0.22 -15.11
CA GLY A 84 13.99 -0.34 -16.56
C GLY A 84 15.07 0.53 -17.24
N THR A 85 15.82 1.29 -16.48
CA THR A 85 16.91 2.13 -16.98
C THR A 85 18.15 1.28 -17.21
N ALA A 86 18.87 1.53 -18.29
CA ALA A 86 20.06 0.81 -18.75
C ALA A 86 19.82 -0.63 -19.27
N SER A 87 18.57 -1.09 -19.37
CA SER A 87 18.26 -2.41 -19.94
C SER A 87 18.53 -2.44 -21.45
N CYS A 88 18.03 -1.43 -22.19
CA CYS A 88 18.24 -1.27 -23.64
C CYS A 88 18.57 0.18 -24.02
N GLY A 89 19.10 0.97 -23.09
CA GLY A 89 19.35 2.39 -23.27
C GLY A 89 20.38 2.94 -22.28
N PRO A 90 20.54 4.27 -22.22
CA PRO A 90 21.47 4.91 -21.31
C PRO A 90 21.07 4.70 -19.86
N ASP A 91 22.07 4.67 -18.99
CA ASP A 91 21.88 4.61 -17.55
C ASP A 91 21.18 5.87 -17.01
N VAL A 92 20.67 5.78 -15.77
CA VAL A 92 20.07 6.93 -15.09
C VAL A 92 21.09 8.07 -14.96
N ALA A 93 20.60 9.31 -15.00
CA ALA A 93 21.45 10.48 -14.83
C ALA A 93 22.24 10.39 -13.49
N PRO A 94 23.49 10.88 -13.45
CA PRO A 94 24.35 10.72 -12.28
C PRO A 94 23.72 11.14 -10.94
N ALA A 95 22.88 12.16 -10.94
CA ALA A 95 22.18 12.65 -9.75
C ALA A 95 21.20 11.64 -9.13
N TYR A 96 20.76 10.64 -9.89
CA TYR A 96 19.79 9.63 -9.45
C TYR A 96 20.41 8.24 -9.30
N ARG A 97 21.74 8.13 -9.37
CA ARG A 97 22.43 6.87 -9.14
C ARG A 97 22.57 6.62 -7.66
N LEU A 98 22.28 5.39 -7.25
CA LEU A 98 22.65 4.94 -5.91
C LEU A 98 24.16 4.68 -5.88
N ALA A 99 24.85 5.35 -4.97
CA ALA A 99 26.27 5.14 -4.71
C ALA A 99 26.45 4.28 -3.46
N ALA A 100 27.61 3.67 -3.30
CA ALA A 100 27.97 3.02 -2.05
C ALA A 100 28.08 4.06 -0.92
N GLY A 101 27.44 3.77 0.21
CA GLY A 101 27.42 4.67 1.36
C GLY A 101 26.46 4.19 2.44
N PRO A 102 26.38 4.91 3.56
CA PRO A 102 25.40 4.62 4.60
C PRO A 102 24.00 5.05 4.15
N TYR A 103 23.02 4.18 4.35
CA TYR A 103 21.60 4.48 4.16
C TYR A 103 20.89 4.19 5.48
N THR A 104 19.98 5.07 5.86
CA THR A 104 19.19 4.91 7.09
C THR A 104 17.72 4.90 6.75
N LEU A 105 17.00 3.88 7.20
CA LEU A 105 15.55 3.80 7.14
C LEU A 105 15.01 3.87 8.56
N ALA A 106 14.27 4.94 8.86
CA ALA A 106 13.60 5.12 10.14
C ALA A 106 12.09 5.26 9.94
N TYR A 107 11.32 4.44 10.63
CA TYR A 107 9.87 4.48 10.55
C TYR A 107 9.22 4.08 11.88
N ARG A 108 7.97 4.48 12.06
CA ARG A 108 7.11 4.04 13.15
C ARG A 108 5.96 3.22 12.57
N ARG A 109 5.70 2.07 13.16
CA ARG A 109 4.54 1.25 12.80
C ARG A 109 3.48 1.29 13.89
N SER A 110 2.22 1.26 13.50
CA SER A 110 1.08 1.15 14.39
C SER A 110 0.00 0.26 13.82
N LEU A 111 -0.77 -0.39 14.69
CA LEU A 111 -1.94 -1.16 14.33
C LEU A 111 -3.13 -0.52 15.05
N ARG A 112 -4.10 -0.05 14.28
CA ARG A 112 -5.33 0.53 14.82
C ARG A 112 -6.49 -0.47 14.70
N PRO A 113 -7.33 -0.58 15.72
CA PRO A 113 -8.54 -1.39 15.66
C PRO A 113 -9.48 -0.83 14.57
N PRO A 114 -10.46 -1.63 14.12
CA PRO A 114 -11.50 -1.13 13.24
C PRO A 114 -12.23 0.06 13.90
N PRO A 115 -12.78 0.99 13.14
CA PRO A 115 -13.64 2.03 13.69
C PRO A 115 -14.83 1.37 14.41
N LEU A 116 -15.17 1.92 15.56
CA LEU A 116 -16.37 1.45 16.26
C LEU A 116 -17.58 1.61 15.32
N PRO A 117 -18.51 0.64 15.30
CA PRO A 117 -19.74 0.80 14.54
C PRO A 117 -20.42 2.10 14.97
N SER A 118 -20.79 2.93 14.00
CA SER A 118 -21.55 4.15 14.29
C SER A 118 -22.81 3.76 15.07
N SER A 119 -23.06 4.43 16.18
CA SER A 119 -24.30 4.22 16.96
C SER A 119 -25.49 4.32 16.01
N PRO A 120 -26.49 3.43 16.11
CA PRO A 120 -27.68 3.57 15.29
C PRO A 120 -28.29 4.96 15.51
N PRO A 121 -28.85 5.58 14.48
CA PRO A 121 -29.52 6.86 14.63
C PRO A 121 -30.59 6.74 15.72
N PRO A 122 -30.82 7.78 16.53
CA PRO A 122 -31.85 7.75 17.54
C PRO A 122 -33.19 7.42 16.88
N PRO A 123 -34.06 6.66 17.55
CA PRO A 123 -35.36 6.31 17.01
C PRO A 123 -36.12 7.60 16.63
N ALA A 124 -36.66 7.62 15.42
CA ALA A 124 -37.44 8.75 14.95
C ALA A 124 -38.61 8.95 15.94
N ASN A 125 -38.64 10.13 16.58
CA ASN A 125 -39.77 10.52 17.40
C ASN A 125 -41.02 10.60 16.50
N THR A 126 -41.81 9.57 16.49
CA THR A 126 -43.18 9.61 15.97
C THR A 126 -44.00 10.50 16.90
N LEU A 127 -44.14 11.76 16.52
CA LEU A 127 -45.15 12.62 17.08
C LEU A 127 -46.48 12.08 16.63
N SER A 128 -47.14 11.32 17.47
CA SER A 128 -48.56 10.99 17.29
C SER A 128 -49.37 12.23 17.62
N GLY A 129 -49.69 13.02 16.60
CA GLY A 129 -50.68 14.08 16.69
C GLY A 129 -52.07 13.45 16.77
N SER A 130 -52.66 13.42 17.95
CA SER A 130 -54.07 13.14 18.13
C SER A 130 -54.79 14.47 17.96
N ASP A 131 -55.21 14.80 16.75
CA ASP A 131 -56.20 15.84 16.51
C ASP A 131 -57.56 15.25 16.77
N GLY A 132 -58.03 15.48 18.01
CA GLY A 132 -59.46 15.32 18.37
C GLY A 132 -60.18 16.63 18.03
N PHE A 133 -61.00 16.61 16.97
CA PHE A 133 -62.11 17.55 16.84
C PHE A 133 -63.40 16.84 17.19
N GLY A 134 -64.00 17.28 18.27
CA GLY A 134 -65.41 17.08 18.61
C GLY A 134 -66.19 18.35 18.37
#